data_a0e133531dd3f47d9ab36374aa56ccbb
#
_entry.id   a0e133531dd3f47d9ab36374aa56ccbb
#
_cell.length_a   1.000
_cell.length_b   1.000
_cell.length_c   1.000
_cell.angle_alpha   90.00
_cell.angle_beta   90.00
_cell.angle_gamma   90.00
#
_symmetry.space_group_name_H-M   'P 1'
#
loop_
_entity.id
_entity.type
_entity.pdbx_description
1 polymer ?
#
loop_
_entity_poly.entity_id
_entity_poly.type
_entity_poly.pdbx_seq_one_letter_code
_entity_poly.pdbx_strand_id
1 'polypeptide(L)'
;ADCARLRDDSELREQVFIPLSKVEMQLPFAIGGYTDFYASEDHATNVGKLFRPNDAPLLPNWKHIPIAYNGRASTVVVDGTPVKRPEGQVKPPNAPAPIFQPSAKLDYEVELGFFVGQYSALGKPISMGEVEDYIFGFVLVND
;
A
#
# COMPACT_ATOMS: atom_id res chain seq x y z
N ALA A 1 7.82 13.96 -21.21
CA ALA A 1 8.88 13.23 -21.92
C ALA A 1 8.28 12.64 -23.19
N ASP A 2 8.94 12.82 -24.35
CA ASP A 2 8.46 12.24 -25.60
C ASP A 2 8.69 10.73 -25.61
N CYS A 3 7.66 9.96 -25.27
CA CYS A 3 7.69 8.49 -25.30
C CYS A 3 7.78 7.90 -26.71
N ALA A 4 7.60 8.70 -27.75
CA ALA A 4 7.63 8.24 -29.14
C ALA A 4 9.03 7.72 -29.52
N ARG A 5 10.09 8.34 -29.06
CA ARG A 5 11.46 7.93 -29.35
C ARG A 5 11.76 6.49 -28.85
N LEU A 6 11.38 6.14 -27.62
CA LEU A 6 11.56 4.79 -27.11
C LEU A 6 10.62 3.78 -27.80
N ARG A 7 9.43 4.21 -28.21
CA ARG A 7 8.51 3.37 -28.98
C ARG A 7 9.07 2.99 -30.34
N ASP A 8 9.67 3.94 -31.03
CA ASP A 8 10.01 3.84 -32.45
C ASP A 8 11.47 3.44 -32.71
N ASP A 9 12.35 3.50 -31.71
CA ASP A 9 13.78 3.21 -31.80
C ASP A 9 14.12 1.91 -31.03
N SER A 10 14.31 0.81 -31.80
CA SER A 10 14.61 -0.51 -31.22
C SER A 10 16.02 -0.60 -30.63
N GLU A 11 17.00 0.08 -31.26
CA GLU A 11 18.38 0.06 -30.78
C GLU A 11 18.49 0.81 -29.44
N LEU A 12 17.79 1.92 -29.32
CA LEU A 12 17.72 2.65 -28.06
C LEU A 12 17.05 1.81 -26.96
N ARG A 13 15.97 1.08 -27.28
CA ARG A 13 15.33 0.17 -26.31
C ARG A 13 16.29 -0.90 -25.78
N GLU A 14 17.07 -1.53 -26.67
CA GLU A 14 18.06 -2.53 -26.26
C GLU A 14 19.14 -1.96 -25.34
N GLN A 15 19.47 -0.68 -25.50
CA GLN A 15 20.48 -0.01 -24.67
C GLN A 15 19.93 0.40 -23.30
N VAL A 16 18.65 0.80 -23.20
CA VAL A 16 18.09 1.40 -21.98
C VAL A 16 17.21 0.45 -21.18
N PHE A 17 16.65 -0.59 -21.80
CA PHE A 17 15.85 -1.57 -21.08
C PHE A 17 16.72 -2.71 -20.58
N ILE A 18 16.76 -2.87 -19.28
CA ILE A 18 17.47 -3.95 -18.62
C ILE A 18 16.44 -5.02 -18.23
N PRO A 19 16.62 -6.28 -18.64
CA PRO A 19 15.73 -7.36 -18.19
C PRO A 19 15.65 -7.43 -16.66
N LEU A 20 14.45 -7.63 -16.12
CA LEU A 20 14.22 -7.70 -14.67
C LEU A 20 15.10 -8.76 -13.98
N SER A 21 15.40 -9.86 -14.67
CA SER A 21 16.30 -10.92 -14.18
C SER A 21 17.77 -10.49 -13.99
N LYS A 22 18.15 -9.31 -14.48
CA LYS A 22 19.51 -8.76 -14.40
C LYS A 22 19.62 -7.57 -13.45
N VAL A 23 18.56 -7.23 -12.75
CA VAL A 23 18.52 -6.10 -11.81
C VAL A 23 18.23 -6.57 -10.40
N GLU A 24 18.70 -5.81 -9.43
CA GLU A 24 18.32 -5.92 -8.03
C GLU A 24 17.46 -4.71 -7.66
N MET A 25 16.21 -4.97 -7.32
CA MET A 25 15.28 -3.90 -6.95
C MET A 25 15.64 -3.32 -5.59
N GLN A 26 15.55 -2.00 -5.48
CA GLN A 26 15.80 -1.26 -4.26
C GLN A 26 14.60 -0.39 -3.93
N LEU A 27 14.45 -0.02 -2.65
CA LEU A 27 13.51 1.05 -2.29
C LEU A 27 13.98 2.35 -2.98
N PRO A 28 13.09 3.10 -3.61
CA PRO A 28 13.47 4.31 -4.36
C PRO A 28 14.05 5.40 -3.44
N PHE A 29 13.63 5.42 -2.17
CA PHE A 29 14.11 6.33 -1.12
C PHE A 29 13.67 5.82 0.26
N ALA A 30 14.16 6.48 1.31
CA ALA A 30 13.72 6.19 2.68
C ALA A 30 12.24 6.60 2.85
N ILE A 31 11.41 5.65 3.28
CA ILE A 31 9.98 5.89 3.49
C ILE A 31 9.81 6.52 4.88
N GLY A 32 9.47 7.82 4.90
CA GLY A 32 9.32 8.59 6.14
C GLY A 32 7.96 8.43 6.82
N GLY A 33 6.95 7.98 6.10
CA GLY A 33 5.59 7.76 6.59
C GLY A 33 4.81 6.86 5.65
N TYR A 34 3.79 6.22 6.16
CA TYR A 34 2.90 5.35 5.41
C TYR A 34 1.47 5.59 5.89
N THR A 35 0.58 5.91 4.96
CA THR A 35 -0.85 6.05 5.24
C THR A 35 -1.59 5.09 4.34
N ASP A 36 -2.39 4.24 4.95
CA ASP A 36 -3.19 3.25 4.25
C ASP A 36 -4.65 3.70 4.21
N PHE A 37 -5.20 3.77 3.01
CA PHE A 37 -6.56 4.20 2.75
C PHE A 37 -7.48 3.01 2.47
N TYR A 38 -8.59 2.97 3.13
CA TYR A 38 -9.66 1.98 2.98
C TYR A 38 -10.62 2.40 1.84
N ALA A 39 -10.08 2.55 0.63
CA ALA A 39 -10.75 3.24 -0.48
C ALA A 39 -11.49 2.34 -1.48
N SER A 40 -11.24 1.02 -1.49
CA SER A 40 -11.96 0.08 -2.38
C SER A 40 -13.32 -0.28 -1.81
N GLU A 41 -14.42 0.08 -2.50
CA GLU A 41 -15.78 -0.25 -2.06
C GLU A 41 -16.02 -1.76 -2.01
N ASP A 42 -15.49 -2.51 -2.97
CA ASP A 42 -15.63 -3.96 -3.02
C ASP A 42 -14.91 -4.63 -1.82
N HIS A 43 -13.67 -4.25 -1.57
CA HIS A 43 -12.91 -4.73 -0.43
C HIS A 43 -13.60 -4.35 0.89
N ALA A 44 -13.94 -3.08 1.09
CA ALA A 44 -14.61 -2.59 2.27
C ALA A 44 -15.94 -3.30 2.54
N THR A 45 -16.71 -3.56 1.49
CA THR A 45 -17.97 -4.30 1.58
C THR A 45 -17.75 -5.75 2.00
N ASN A 46 -16.78 -6.43 1.40
CA ASN A 46 -16.49 -7.83 1.69
C ASN A 46 -15.97 -8.01 3.12
N VAL A 47 -15.03 -7.18 3.54
CA VAL A 47 -14.52 -7.17 4.92
C VAL A 47 -15.64 -6.82 5.91
N GLY A 48 -16.47 -5.82 5.57
CA GLY A 48 -17.62 -5.44 6.37
C GLY A 48 -18.61 -6.59 6.61
N LYS A 49 -18.91 -7.38 5.57
CA LYS A 49 -19.76 -8.58 5.70
C LYS A 49 -19.16 -9.63 6.63
N LEU A 50 -17.83 -9.79 6.63
CA LEU A 50 -17.15 -10.73 7.51
C LEU A 50 -17.20 -10.30 8.98
N PHE A 51 -16.95 -9.03 9.26
CA PHE A 51 -16.86 -8.51 10.63
C PHE A 51 -18.18 -8.03 11.21
N ARG A 52 -19.15 -7.70 10.36
CA ARG A 52 -20.48 -7.19 10.76
C ARG A 52 -21.58 -7.92 10.00
N PRO A 53 -21.72 -9.25 10.19
CA PRO A 53 -22.66 -10.07 9.39
C PRO A 53 -24.12 -9.67 9.55
N ASN A 54 -24.48 -9.00 10.67
CA ASN A 54 -25.86 -8.60 10.99
C ASN A 54 -26.12 -7.10 10.78
N ASP A 55 -25.14 -6.34 10.31
CA ASP A 55 -25.23 -4.91 10.12
C ASP A 55 -24.91 -4.50 8.68
N ALA A 56 -25.08 -3.21 8.36
CA ALA A 56 -24.63 -2.68 7.07
C ALA A 56 -23.11 -2.89 6.92
N PRO A 57 -22.64 -3.44 5.81
CA PRO A 57 -21.23 -3.73 5.63
C PRO A 57 -20.35 -2.48 5.60
N LEU A 58 -20.87 -1.37 5.06
CA LEU A 58 -20.17 -0.09 5.03
C LEU A 58 -20.64 0.82 6.17
N LEU A 59 -19.69 1.45 6.83
CA LEU A 59 -20.00 2.49 7.81
C LEU A 59 -20.63 3.72 7.12
N PRO A 60 -21.52 4.48 7.79
CA PRO A 60 -22.24 5.59 7.15
C PRO A 60 -21.33 6.65 6.50
N ASN A 61 -20.17 6.91 7.09
CA ASN A 61 -19.23 7.92 6.57
C ASN A 61 -18.30 7.40 5.46
N TRP A 62 -18.31 6.11 5.16
CA TRP A 62 -17.35 5.53 4.20
C TRP A 62 -17.38 6.23 2.82
N LYS A 63 -18.57 6.59 2.34
CA LYS A 63 -18.75 7.29 1.04
C LYS A 63 -18.52 8.81 1.11
N HIS A 64 -18.28 9.37 2.28
CA HIS A 64 -18.22 10.83 2.48
C HIS A 64 -16.87 11.33 2.97
N ILE A 65 -16.14 10.53 3.73
CA ILE A 65 -14.87 10.90 4.33
C ILE A 65 -13.86 9.78 4.05
N PRO A 66 -12.65 10.09 3.51
CA PRO A 66 -11.61 9.09 3.38
C PRO A 66 -11.29 8.45 4.73
N ILE A 67 -11.33 7.13 4.78
CA ILE A 67 -10.95 6.35 5.96
C ILE A 67 -9.53 5.86 5.73
N ALA A 68 -8.65 6.13 6.68
CA ALA A 68 -7.24 5.77 6.59
C ALA A 68 -6.64 5.59 7.97
N TYR A 69 -5.49 4.91 8.04
CA TYR A 69 -4.67 4.82 9.23
C TYR A 69 -3.19 5.01 8.90
N ASN A 70 -2.40 5.36 9.90
CA ASN A 70 -0.95 5.40 9.76
C ASN A 70 -0.40 3.98 9.90
N GLY A 71 0.15 3.47 8.80
CA GLY A 71 0.82 2.19 8.77
C GLY A 71 2.27 2.28 9.23
N ARG A 72 2.94 1.12 9.25
CA ARG A 72 4.33 1.01 9.68
C ARG A 72 5.29 1.17 8.49
N ALA A 73 5.82 2.36 8.29
CA ALA A 73 6.80 2.66 7.25
C ALA A 73 8.10 1.83 7.38
N SER A 74 8.51 1.51 8.61
CA SER A 74 9.80 0.85 8.88
C SER A 74 9.91 -0.61 8.42
N THR A 75 8.81 -1.24 8.09
CA THR A 75 8.77 -2.64 7.60
C THR A 75 8.33 -2.76 6.15
N VAL A 76 8.30 -1.67 5.41
CA VAL A 76 8.15 -1.70 3.96
C VAL A 76 9.47 -2.12 3.33
N VAL A 77 9.44 -3.23 2.62
CA VAL A 77 10.63 -3.86 2.02
C VAL A 77 10.40 -4.11 0.53
N VAL A 78 11.46 -4.38 -0.21
CA VAL A 78 11.35 -4.70 -1.64
C VAL A 78 10.77 -6.10 -1.85
N ASP A 79 10.20 -6.31 -3.03
CA ASP A 79 9.72 -7.61 -3.49
C ASP A 79 10.80 -8.70 -3.38
N GLY A 80 10.38 -9.94 -3.11
CA GLY A 80 11.25 -11.07 -2.88
C GLY A 80 11.86 -11.17 -1.47
N THR A 81 11.63 -10.17 -0.59
CA THR A 81 12.05 -10.25 0.80
C THR A 81 11.19 -11.27 1.56
N PRO A 82 11.79 -12.30 2.20
CA PRO A 82 11.01 -13.27 2.96
C PRO A 82 10.30 -12.63 4.16
N VAL A 83 9.01 -12.89 4.30
CA VAL A 83 8.22 -12.46 5.46
C VAL A 83 8.17 -13.57 6.49
N LYS A 84 8.83 -13.35 7.62
CA LYS A 84 8.78 -14.29 8.74
C LYS A 84 7.44 -14.15 9.47
N ARG A 85 6.79 -15.31 9.77
CA ARG A 85 5.57 -15.30 10.60
C ARG A 85 5.86 -14.61 11.93
N PRO A 86 5.13 -13.54 12.30
CA PRO A 86 5.37 -12.82 13.55
C PRO A 86 4.88 -13.62 14.76
N GLU A 87 5.48 -13.32 15.89
CA GLU A 87 5.04 -13.81 17.20
C GLU A 87 4.58 -12.60 18.03
N GLY A 88 3.58 -12.83 18.85
CA GLY A 88 3.02 -11.78 19.69
C GLY A 88 1.99 -12.29 20.68
N GLN A 89 1.40 -11.36 21.40
CA GLN A 89 0.33 -11.64 22.33
C GLN A 89 -0.99 -11.84 21.58
N VAL A 90 -1.54 -13.02 21.71
CA VAL A 90 -2.84 -13.40 21.13
C VAL A 90 -3.78 -13.77 22.26
N LYS A 91 -4.96 -13.17 22.27
CA LYS A 91 -6.03 -13.55 23.21
C LYS A 91 -7.06 -14.42 22.51
N PRO A 92 -7.05 -15.74 22.69
CA PRO A 92 -8.10 -16.60 22.17
C PRO A 92 -9.49 -16.22 22.70
N PRO A 93 -10.57 -16.47 21.94
CA PRO A 93 -11.92 -16.29 22.46
C PRO A 93 -12.09 -16.99 23.81
N ASN A 94 -12.69 -16.30 24.78
CA ASN A 94 -12.97 -16.80 26.13
C ASN A 94 -11.73 -17.13 27.00
N ALA A 95 -10.52 -16.86 26.54
CA ALA A 95 -9.33 -16.98 27.38
C ALA A 95 -9.28 -15.87 28.44
N PRO A 96 -8.87 -16.15 29.69
CA PRO A 96 -8.77 -15.15 30.75
C PRO A 96 -7.65 -14.14 30.50
N ALA A 97 -6.62 -14.52 29.77
CA ALA A 97 -5.45 -13.69 29.46
C ALA A 97 -4.89 -13.99 28.07
N PRO A 98 -4.12 -13.05 27.48
CA PRO A 98 -3.34 -13.31 26.26
C PRO A 98 -2.25 -14.35 26.53
N ILE A 99 -1.88 -15.07 25.45
CA ILE A 99 -0.71 -15.95 25.41
C ILE A 99 0.24 -15.44 24.33
N PHE A 100 1.55 -15.63 24.53
CA PHE A 100 2.55 -15.29 23.52
C PHE A 100 2.74 -16.49 22.59
N GLN A 101 2.49 -16.30 21.30
CA GLN A 101 2.56 -17.38 20.31
C GLN A 101 2.73 -16.81 18.91
N PRO A 102 3.12 -17.65 17.91
CA PRO A 102 3.07 -17.28 16.51
C PRO A 102 1.66 -16.88 16.07
N SER A 103 1.56 -15.89 15.19
CA SER A 103 0.29 -15.50 14.58
C SER A 103 -0.37 -16.70 13.90
N ALA A 104 -1.61 -17.00 14.27
CA ALA A 104 -2.35 -18.15 13.75
C ALA A 104 -2.80 -17.96 12.29
N LYS A 105 -3.02 -16.70 11.90
CA LYS A 105 -3.49 -16.33 10.57
C LYS A 105 -2.58 -15.28 9.99
N LEU A 106 -2.06 -15.54 8.80
CA LEU A 106 -1.45 -14.57 7.93
C LEU A 106 -2.31 -14.42 6.69
N ASP A 107 -2.47 -13.21 6.26
CA ASP A 107 -3.16 -12.87 5.04
C ASP A 107 -2.28 -11.95 4.21
N TYR A 108 -2.71 -11.63 3.02
CA TYR A 108 -2.08 -10.66 2.14
C TYR A 108 -3.17 -9.77 1.51
N GLU A 109 -2.80 -8.55 1.21
CA GLU A 109 -3.66 -7.63 0.49
C GLU A 109 -2.89 -7.06 -0.70
N VAL A 110 -3.50 -7.15 -1.91
CA VAL A 110 -2.89 -6.60 -3.11
C VAL A 110 -3.38 -5.18 -3.31
N GLU A 111 -2.47 -4.24 -3.23
CA GLU A 111 -2.77 -2.82 -3.21
C GLU A 111 -2.00 -2.04 -4.27
N LEU A 112 -2.56 -0.89 -4.65
CA LEU A 112 -1.88 0.13 -5.42
C LEU A 112 -1.38 1.22 -4.48
N GLY A 113 -0.06 1.30 -4.33
CA GLY A 113 0.58 2.37 -3.59
C GLY A 113 1.09 3.47 -4.51
N PHE A 114 1.29 4.66 -3.98
CA PHE A 114 2.02 5.73 -4.66
C PHE A 114 2.94 6.48 -3.69
N PHE A 115 4.00 7.02 -4.24
CA PHE A 115 4.90 7.87 -3.48
C PHE A 115 4.57 9.34 -3.70
N VAL A 116 4.55 10.10 -2.60
CA VAL A 116 4.45 11.56 -2.64
C VAL A 116 5.83 12.13 -2.93
N GLY A 117 5.96 12.84 -4.05
CA GLY A 117 7.23 13.31 -4.60
C GLY A 117 7.64 14.71 -4.20
N GLN A 118 6.74 15.48 -3.61
CA GLN A 118 7.06 16.86 -3.19
C GLN A 118 6.25 17.29 -1.96
N TYR A 119 6.77 18.29 -1.27
CA TYR A 119 6.12 18.85 -0.08
C TYR A 119 4.96 19.78 -0.46
N SER A 120 3.88 19.72 0.31
CA SER A 120 2.83 20.73 0.31
C SER A 120 3.11 21.79 1.38
N ALA A 121 2.59 22.99 1.19
CA ALA A 121 2.67 24.02 2.22
C ALA A 121 1.83 23.61 3.44
N LEU A 122 2.39 23.75 4.64
CA LEU A 122 1.69 23.41 5.88
C LEU A 122 0.35 24.17 5.99
N GLY A 123 -0.72 23.44 6.28
CA GLY A 123 -2.06 24.00 6.42
C GLY A 123 -2.77 24.35 5.12
N LYS A 124 -2.16 24.04 3.95
CA LYS A 124 -2.81 24.22 2.64
C LYS A 124 -3.15 22.86 2.03
N PRO A 125 -4.42 22.63 1.66
CA PRO A 125 -4.79 21.44 0.93
C PRO A 125 -4.24 21.50 -0.50
N ILE A 126 -3.94 20.31 -1.06
CA ILE A 126 -3.62 20.17 -2.48
C ILE A 126 -4.94 20.09 -3.25
N SER A 127 -5.11 20.92 -4.26
CA SER A 127 -6.30 20.87 -5.11
C SER A 127 -6.28 19.65 -6.04
N MET A 128 -7.45 19.18 -6.47
CA MET A 128 -7.56 18.07 -7.42
C MET A 128 -6.85 18.34 -8.75
N GLY A 129 -6.75 19.60 -9.15
CA GLY A 129 -6.03 19.99 -10.38
C GLY A 129 -4.51 19.95 -10.25
N GLU A 130 -3.98 19.89 -9.03
CA GLU A 130 -2.54 19.88 -8.74
C GLU A 130 -2.05 18.52 -8.25
N VAL A 131 -2.94 17.58 -7.94
CA VAL A 131 -2.56 16.33 -7.25
C VAL A 131 -1.55 15.50 -8.05
N GLU A 132 -1.62 15.50 -9.37
CA GLU A 132 -0.70 14.75 -10.23
C GLU A 132 0.75 15.22 -10.10
N ASP A 133 0.97 16.50 -9.82
CA ASP A 133 2.31 17.06 -9.61
C ASP A 133 2.97 16.55 -8.32
N TYR A 134 2.16 16.05 -7.38
CA TYR A 134 2.62 15.51 -6.10
C TYR A 134 2.89 14.00 -6.13
N ILE A 135 2.42 13.29 -7.15
CA ILE A 135 2.64 11.85 -7.29
C ILE A 135 3.96 11.60 -8.01
N PHE A 136 4.92 11.01 -7.30
CA PHE A 136 6.20 10.60 -7.89
C PHE A 136 6.05 9.37 -8.79
N GLY A 137 5.26 8.40 -8.36
CA GLY A 137 5.03 7.17 -9.12
C GLY A 137 4.22 6.15 -8.31
N PHE A 138 3.80 5.09 -9.01
CA PHE A 138 2.97 4.03 -8.46
C PHE A 138 3.77 2.73 -8.29
N VAL A 139 3.35 1.93 -7.32
CA VAL A 139 3.90 0.60 -7.03
C VAL A 139 2.78 -0.36 -6.67
N LEU A 140 3.02 -1.66 -6.85
CA LEU A 140 2.20 -2.69 -6.21
C LEU A 140 2.72 -2.92 -4.80
N VAL A 141 1.80 -3.04 -3.86
CA VAL A 141 2.08 -3.32 -2.46
C VAL A 141 1.36 -4.60 -2.06
N ASN A 142 2.05 -5.44 -1.32
CA ASN A 142 1.44 -6.55 -0.60
C ASN A 142 1.44 -6.18 0.89
N ASP A 143 0.27 -5.83 1.39
CA ASP A 143 0.10 -5.56 2.82
C ASP A 143 -0.17 -6.85 3.62
#